data_548e73ac1b97a5d5966d08843aadb833
#
_entry.id   548e73ac1b97a5d5966d08843aadb833
#
_cell.length_a   1.000
_cell.length_b   1.000
_cell.length_c   1.000
_cell.angle_alpha   90.00
_cell.angle_beta   90.00
_cell.angle_gamma   90.00
#
_symmetry.space_group_name_H-M   'P 1'
#
loop_
_entity.id
_entity.type
_entity.pdbx_description
1 polymer ?
#
loop_
_entity_poly.entity_id
_entity_poly.type
_entity_poly.pdbx_seq_one_letter_code
_entity_poly.pdbx_strand_id
1 'polypeptide(L)'
;MARKEKAVLEKKGWANSFVLVGEAKISADYTYKLDERSEKSDWVYNSLNLGVDCGDVCGTVYAELMGGYGAERDNVVYVHGKDEDGKDDFENRFTIDWDDRFDEKILESVGDLCFMTVGLEKDKNGKVFYKKFLTPYDMIAYINENLEDGMVVNVKGQLKYSSYEGNVKVRKEISSLVLSKADDRSKYHANFT
;
A
#
# COMPACT_ATOMS: atom_id res chain seq x y z
N MET A 1 -18.27 -52.01 4.62
CA MET A 1 -17.15 -51.15 5.09
C MET A 1 -17.21 -49.84 4.29
N ALA A 2 -17.67 -48.75 4.94
CA ALA A 2 -17.74 -47.44 4.27
C ALA A 2 -16.38 -46.80 4.16
N ARG A 3 -15.96 -46.46 2.93
CA ARG A 3 -14.74 -45.72 2.64
C ARG A 3 -14.91 -44.31 3.19
N LYS A 4 -14.13 -43.93 4.21
CA LYS A 4 -14.04 -42.53 4.65
C LYS A 4 -13.48 -41.71 3.49
N GLU A 5 -14.27 -40.78 2.96
CA GLU A 5 -13.78 -39.73 2.05
C GLU A 5 -12.71 -38.93 2.76
N LYS A 6 -11.50 -38.91 2.20
CA LYS A 6 -10.44 -38.00 2.64
C LYS A 6 -10.87 -36.58 2.30
N ALA A 7 -11.04 -35.74 3.33
CA ALA A 7 -11.19 -34.32 3.12
C ALA A 7 -10.01 -33.79 2.28
N VAL A 8 -10.32 -33.24 1.11
CA VAL A 8 -9.33 -32.54 0.29
C VAL A 8 -9.00 -31.26 1.03
N LEU A 9 -7.80 -31.20 1.60
CA LEU A 9 -7.27 -29.98 2.17
C LEU A 9 -7.09 -28.97 1.02
N GLU A 10 -7.98 -27.99 0.94
CA GLU A 10 -7.78 -26.85 0.04
C GLU A 10 -6.43 -26.21 0.38
N LYS A 11 -5.52 -26.16 -0.58
CA LYS A 11 -4.27 -25.43 -0.47
C LYS A 11 -4.65 -23.95 -0.31
N LYS A 12 -4.61 -23.40 0.90
CA LYS A 12 -4.60 -21.95 1.10
C LYS A 12 -3.39 -21.40 0.38
N GLY A 13 -3.62 -20.55 -0.62
CA GLY A 13 -2.53 -19.81 -1.27
C GLY A 13 -1.78 -18.97 -0.22
N TRP A 14 -0.47 -18.84 -0.37
CA TRP A 14 0.35 -17.99 0.48
C TRP A 14 -0.08 -16.55 0.24
N ALA A 15 -0.45 -15.83 1.30
CA ALA A 15 -0.94 -14.47 1.18
C ALA A 15 0.19 -13.46 0.87
N ASN A 16 1.46 -13.78 1.19
CA ASN A 16 2.62 -12.90 1.03
C ASN A 16 2.32 -11.47 1.51
N SER A 17 1.73 -11.35 2.68
CA SER A 17 1.26 -10.08 3.22
C SER A 17 1.93 -9.72 4.53
N PHE A 18 1.86 -8.46 4.91
CA PHE A 18 2.28 -8.00 6.23
C PHE A 18 1.27 -7.02 6.82
N VAL A 19 1.29 -6.95 8.14
CA VAL A 19 0.57 -5.96 8.94
C VAL A 19 1.52 -5.43 10.01
N LEU A 20 1.67 -4.10 10.09
CA LEU A 20 2.44 -3.42 11.12
C LEU A 20 1.50 -2.52 11.91
N VAL A 21 1.50 -2.65 13.22
CA VAL A 21 0.76 -1.78 14.13
C VAL A 21 1.73 -1.16 15.12
N GLY A 22 1.81 0.16 15.17
CA GLY A 22 2.73 0.86 16.03
C GLY A 22 2.88 2.34 15.70
N GLU A 23 3.89 2.97 16.28
CA GLU A 23 4.17 4.37 16.06
C GLU A 23 4.97 4.59 14.77
N ALA A 24 4.51 5.52 13.96
CA ALA A 24 5.26 6.00 12.79
C ALA A 24 6.56 6.69 13.25
N LYS A 25 7.67 6.32 12.61
CA LYS A 25 8.98 6.94 12.82
C LYS A 25 9.39 7.66 11.53
N ILE A 26 9.38 8.99 11.60
CA ILE A 26 9.68 9.85 10.46
C ILE A 26 11.04 10.50 10.67
N SER A 27 11.92 10.32 9.69
CA SER A 27 13.20 11.02 9.59
C SER A 27 13.18 11.93 8.37
N ALA A 28 13.56 13.18 8.54
CA ALA A 28 13.63 14.15 7.45
C ALA A 28 14.52 13.68 6.28
N ASP A 29 15.60 12.95 6.60
CA ASP A 29 16.60 12.56 5.59
C ASP A 29 16.27 11.26 4.86
N TYR A 30 15.42 10.39 5.44
CA TYR A 30 15.28 9.00 4.96
C TYR A 30 13.86 8.57 4.64
N THR A 31 12.84 9.20 5.21
CA THR A 31 11.46 8.71 5.08
C THR A 31 10.88 9.05 3.72
N TYR A 32 11.07 10.26 3.23
CA TYR A 32 10.47 10.73 1.98
C TYR A 32 11.53 11.19 0.97
N LYS A 33 11.28 10.88 -0.29
CA LYS A 33 11.82 11.58 -1.45
C LYS A 33 10.66 11.98 -2.32
N LEU A 34 10.53 13.26 -2.64
CA LEU A 34 9.41 13.80 -3.40
C LEU A 34 9.92 14.47 -4.68
N ASP A 35 9.24 14.19 -5.79
CA ASP A 35 9.54 14.73 -7.12
C ASP A 35 11.00 14.53 -7.55
N GLU A 36 11.59 13.42 -7.09
CA GLU A 36 12.96 13.06 -7.46
C GLU A 36 13.04 12.69 -8.94
N ARG A 37 14.11 13.12 -9.59
CA ARG A 37 14.38 12.81 -10.99
C ARG A 37 15.45 11.74 -11.10
N SER A 38 15.20 10.75 -11.94
CA SER A 38 16.20 9.76 -12.29
C SER A 38 17.33 10.39 -13.11
N GLU A 39 18.58 10.09 -12.77
CA GLU A 39 19.74 10.52 -13.56
C GLU A 39 19.86 9.82 -14.92
N LYS A 40 19.16 8.69 -15.09
CA LYS A 40 19.29 7.79 -16.25
C LYS A 40 18.10 7.80 -17.19
N SER A 41 17.01 8.47 -16.82
CA SER A 41 15.76 8.47 -17.59
C SER A 41 14.89 9.68 -17.27
N ASP A 42 13.79 9.84 -18.01
CA ASP A 42 12.74 10.83 -17.79
C ASP A 42 11.86 10.55 -16.54
N TRP A 43 12.21 9.53 -15.74
CA TRP A 43 11.43 9.10 -14.59
C TRP A 43 11.46 10.12 -13.45
N VAL A 44 10.25 10.59 -13.07
CA VAL A 44 10.01 11.41 -11.86
C VAL A 44 9.24 10.55 -10.87
N TYR A 45 9.66 10.51 -9.61
CA TYR A 45 9.07 9.61 -8.64
C TYR A 45 9.00 10.19 -7.22
N ASN A 46 8.04 9.68 -6.47
CA ASN A 46 8.01 9.76 -5.02
C ASN A 46 8.40 8.41 -4.41
N SER A 47 9.11 8.45 -3.29
CA SER A 47 9.37 7.25 -2.49
C SER A 47 9.13 7.51 -1.01
N LEU A 48 8.64 6.48 -0.33
CA LEU A 48 8.40 6.41 1.10
C LEU A 48 9.16 5.22 1.67
N ASN A 49 9.94 5.45 2.72
CA ASN A 49 10.55 4.40 3.53
C ASN A 49 10.15 4.64 4.99
N LEU A 50 9.02 4.07 5.40
CA LEU A 50 8.41 4.32 6.69
C LEU A 50 8.86 3.31 7.73
N GLY A 51 9.47 3.78 8.81
CA GLY A 51 9.69 2.99 10.02
C GLY A 51 8.41 2.95 10.86
N VAL A 52 8.04 1.78 11.35
CA VAL A 52 6.96 1.61 12.33
C VAL A 52 7.51 0.90 13.55
N ASP A 53 7.47 1.56 14.70
CA ASP A 53 7.85 0.94 15.98
C ASP A 53 6.72 0.01 16.43
N CYS A 54 6.92 -1.28 16.19
CA CYS A 54 5.96 -2.33 16.46
C CYS A 54 6.09 -2.93 17.87
N GLY A 55 6.63 -2.17 18.81
CA GLY A 55 6.76 -2.56 20.22
C GLY A 55 8.05 -3.30 20.55
N ASP A 56 8.17 -3.70 21.81
CA ASP A 56 9.44 -4.19 22.37
C ASP A 56 9.89 -5.55 21.79
N VAL A 57 8.93 -6.34 21.31
CA VAL A 57 9.21 -7.67 20.73
C VAL A 57 9.66 -7.55 19.27
N CYS A 58 9.01 -6.70 18.49
CA CYS A 58 9.24 -6.60 17.04
C CYS A 58 10.23 -5.47 16.68
N GLY A 59 10.35 -4.46 17.55
CA GLY A 59 11.16 -3.28 17.26
C GLY A 59 10.63 -2.47 16.09
N THR A 60 11.50 -1.69 15.47
CA THR A 60 11.14 -0.89 14.29
C THR A 60 11.23 -1.72 13.02
N VAL A 61 10.11 -1.81 12.31
CA VAL A 61 10.02 -2.49 11.02
C VAL A 61 9.81 -1.45 9.92
N TYR A 62 10.60 -1.56 8.85
CA TYR A 62 10.52 -0.64 7.71
C TYR A 62 9.67 -1.23 6.60
N ALA A 63 8.75 -0.40 6.07
CA ALA A 63 7.96 -0.69 4.88
C ALA A 63 8.11 0.43 3.86
N GLU A 64 8.02 0.09 2.59
CA GLU A 64 8.33 1.03 1.52
C GLU A 64 7.20 1.15 0.51
N LEU A 65 7.18 2.28 -0.20
CA LEU A 65 6.33 2.52 -1.35
C LEU A 65 7.09 3.41 -2.33
N MET A 66 6.96 3.17 -3.63
CA MET A 66 7.55 3.99 -4.66
C MET A 66 6.66 4.00 -5.89
N GLY A 67 6.52 5.14 -6.51
CA GLY A 67 5.85 5.29 -7.80
C GLY A 67 6.14 6.63 -8.42
N GLY A 68 5.85 6.74 -9.71
CA GLY A 68 6.12 7.93 -10.47
C GLY A 68 5.64 7.82 -11.91
N TYR A 69 6.12 8.72 -12.75
CA TYR A 69 5.74 8.83 -14.15
C TYR A 69 6.95 9.24 -15.01
N GLY A 70 6.87 9.04 -16.31
CA GLY A 70 7.84 9.54 -17.27
C GLY A 70 7.48 10.95 -17.71
N ALA A 71 8.37 11.92 -17.48
CA ALA A 71 8.10 13.34 -17.74
C ALA A 71 8.03 13.70 -19.23
N GLU A 72 8.58 12.86 -20.11
CA GLU A 72 8.69 13.11 -21.55
C GLU A 72 7.82 12.18 -22.42
N ARG A 73 6.82 11.50 -21.80
CA ARG A 73 5.95 10.55 -22.49
C ARG A 73 4.55 10.56 -21.91
N ASP A 74 3.59 10.06 -22.70
CA ASP A 74 2.25 9.80 -22.22
C ASP A 74 2.28 8.66 -21.19
N ASN A 75 1.64 8.89 -20.06
CA ASN A 75 1.59 7.93 -18.97
C ASN A 75 0.16 7.42 -18.79
N VAL A 76 0.03 6.14 -18.42
CA VAL A 76 -1.25 5.52 -18.14
C VAL A 76 -1.19 4.73 -16.85
N VAL A 77 -2.35 4.57 -16.20
CA VAL A 77 -2.53 3.69 -15.05
C VAL A 77 -3.29 2.45 -15.50
N TYR A 78 -2.71 1.28 -15.25
CA TYR A 78 -3.33 -0.01 -15.57
C TYR A 78 -4.26 -0.43 -14.45
N VAL A 79 -5.51 -0.69 -14.80
CA VAL A 79 -6.56 -1.09 -13.86
C VAL A 79 -7.40 -2.23 -14.41
N HIS A 80 -8.20 -2.85 -13.55
CA HIS A 80 -9.31 -3.70 -13.93
C HIS A 80 -10.62 -3.07 -13.47
N GLY A 81 -11.72 -3.49 -14.08
CA GLY A 81 -13.04 -2.94 -13.80
C GLY A 81 -13.80 -3.70 -12.72
N LYS A 82 -15.11 -3.47 -12.73
CA LYS A 82 -16.09 -4.18 -11.91
C LYS A 82 -17.04 -4.97 -12.81
N ASP A 83 -17.53 -6.09 -12.28
CA ASP A 83 -18.61 -6.87 -12.89
C ASP A 83 -19.99 -6.24 -12.61
N GLU A 84 -21.06 -6.87 -13.11
CA GLU A 84 -22.45 -6.42 -12.93
C GLU A 84 -22.89 -6.40 -11.46
N ASP A 85 -22.24 -7.19 -10.60
CA ASP A 85 -22.46 -7.20 -9.15
C ASP A 85 -21.60 -6.18 -8.39
N GLY A 86 -20.77 -5.40 -9.09
CA GLY A 86 -19.87 -4.42 -8.52
C GLY A 86 -18.60 -5.01 -7.87
N LYS A 87 -18.26 -6.28 -8.17
CA LYS A 87 -17.04 -6.93 -7.71
C LYS A 87 -15.89 -6.74 -8.70
N ASP A 88 -14.68 -6.94 -8.22
CA ASP A 88 -13.49 -6.86 -9.08
C ASP A 88 -13.53 -7.86 -10.23
N ASP A 89 -13.44 -7.37 -11.47
CA ASP A 89 -13.39 -8.13 -12.71
C ASP A 89 -12.00 -8.06 -13.33
N PHE A 90 -11.16 -9.06 -13.07
CA PHE A 90 -9.78 -9.12 -13.53
C PHE A 90 -9.65 -9.39 -15.06
N GLU A 91 -10.72 -9.76 -15.73
CA GLU A 91 -10.75 -9.96 -17.18
C GLU A 91 -11.01 -8.63 -17.90
N ASN A 92 -11.77 -7.73 -17.28
CA ASN A 92 -12.06 -6.40 -17.78
C ASN A 92 -10.94 -5.41 -17.46
N ARG A 93 -9.84 -5.45 -18.23
CA ARG A 93 -8.66 -4.61 -18.03
C ARG A 93 -8.68 -3.41 -18.98
N PHE A 94 -8.34 -2.24 -18.43
CA PHE A 94 -8.22 -1.02 -19.22
C PHE A 94 -7.15 -0.09 -18.64
N THR A 95 -6.91 1.02 -19.34
CA THR A 95 -5.97 2.05 -18.91
C THR A 95 -6.70 3.36 -18.67
N ILE A 96 -6.21 4.13 -17.72
CA ILE A 96 -6.64 5.49 -17.43
C ILE A 96 -5.47 6.40 -17.75
N ASP A 97 -5.69 7.47 -18.49
CA ASP A 97 -4.67 8.47 -18.75
C ASP A 97 -4.22 9.09 -17.41
N TRP A 98 -2.94 9.40 -17.31
CA TRP A 98 -2.37 9.91 -16.07
C TRP A 98 -3.11 11.14 -15.53
N ASP A 99 -3.53 12.03 -16.42
CA ASP A 99 -4.21 13.27 -16.06
C ASP A 99 -5.64 13.04 -15.55
N ASP A 100 -6.26 11.91 -15.93
CA ASP A 100 -7.62 11.52 -15.56
C ASP A 100 -7.68 10.62 -14.29
N ARG A 101 -6.54 10.33 -13.65
CA ARG A 101 -6.47 9.41 -12.49
C ARG A 101 -7.22 9.87 -11.24
N PHE A 102 -7.77 11.09 -11.25
CA PHE A 102 -8.65 11.63 -10.21
C PHE A 102 -10.09 11.87 -10.67
N ASP A 103 -10.44 11.54 -11.91
CA ASP A 103 -11.80 11.70 -12.41
C ASP A 103 -12.75 10.72 -11.72
N GLU A 104 -13.66 11.24 -10.88
CA GLU A 104 -14.58 10.44 -10.07
C GLU A 104 -15.45 9.50 -10.91
N LYS A 105 -15.87 9.92 -12.11
CA LYS A 105 -16.71 9.10 -12.99
C LYS A 105 -15.96 7.91 -13.54
N ILE A 106 -14.67 8.08 -13.86
CA ILE A 106 -13.80 7.01 -14.31
C ILE A 106 -13.54 6.06 -13.13
N LEU A 107 -13.25 6.62 -11.95
CA LEU A 107 -12.93 5.84 -10.74
C LEU A 107 -14.09 4.97 -10.25
N GLU A 108 -15.35 5.33 -10.52
CA GLU A 108 -16.52 4.49 -10.19
C GLU A 108 -16.50 3.12 -10.88
N SER A 109 -15.92 3.02 -12.07
CA SER A 109 -15.81 1.79 -12.84
C SER A 109 -14.59 0.92 -12.47
N VAL A 110 -13.66 1.46 -11.70
CA VAL A 110 -12.41 0.79 -11.32
C VAL A 110 -12.64 -0.19 -10.19
N GLY A 111 -12.07 -1.40 -10.31
CA GLY A 111 -12.11 -2.42 -9.28
C GLY A 111 -11.49 -1.96 -7.96
N ASP A 112 -12.09 -2.38 -6.84
CA ASP A 112 -11.68 -1.92 -5.51
C ASP A 112 -10.24 -2.31 -5.15
N LEU A 113 -9.74 -3.43 -5.68
CA LEU A 113 -8.38 -3.90 -5.45
C LEU A 113 -7.30 -3.13 -6.22
N CYS A 114 -7.68 -2.26 -7.17
CA CYS A 114 -6.76 -1.33 -7.83
C CYS A 114 -6.34 -0.19 -6.91
N PHE A 115 -7.09 0.08 -5.85
CA PHE A 115 -6.84 1.23 -4.98
C PHE A 115 -5.95 0.88 -3.79
N MET A 116 -5.05 1.80 -3.49
CA MET A 116 -4.39 1.91 -2.20
C MET A 116 -5.20 2.84 -1.30
N THR A 117 -5.17 2.61 0.02
CA THR A 117 -6.03 3.33 0.97
C THR A 117 -5.22 4.02 2.06
N VAL A 118 -5.53 5.28 2.30
CA VAL A 118 -4.97 6.06 3.42
C VAL A 118 -6.09 6.61 4.29
N GLY A 119 -5.95 6.46 5.60
CA GLY A 119 -6.89 6.99 6.60
C GLY A 119 -6.15 7.69 7.73
N LEU A 120 -5.72 8.93 7.53
CA LEU A 120 -4.95 9.73 8.49
C LEU A 120 -5.74 10.89 9.06
N GLU A 121 -6.79 11.33 8.38
CA GLU A 121 -7.63 12.44 8.80
C GLU A 121 -8.89 11.94 9.52
N LYS A 122 -9.41 12.74 10.44
CA LYS A 122 -10.67 12.50 11.12
C LYS A 122 -11.67 13.59 10.76
N ASP A 123 -12.93 13.20 10.58
CA ASP A 123 -14.03 14.13 10.43
C ASP A 123 -14.36 14.87 11.74
N LYS A 124 -15.33 15.77 11.69
CA LYS A 124 -15.79 16.57 12.84
C LYS A 124 -16.32 15.69 14.02
N ASN A 125 -16.65 14.44 13.73
CA ASN A 125 -17.15 13.47 14.72
C ASN A 125 -16.04 12.53 15.21
N GLY A 126 -14.79 12.74 14.80
CA GLY A 126 -13.64 11.90 15.16
C GLY A 126 -13.56 10.58 14.38
N LYS A 127 -14.39 10.40 13.32
CA LYS A 127 -14.36 9.22 12.47
C LYS A 127 -13.25 9.37 11.42
N VAL A 128 -12.44 8.32 11.24
CA VAL A 128 -11.38 8.31 10.25
C VAL A 128 -11.98 8.39 8.83
N PHE A 129 -11.45 9.33 8.06
CA PHE A 129 -11.76 9.52 6.66
C PHE A 129 -10.76 8.72 5.81
N TYR A 130 -11.27 7.97 4.83
CA TYR A 130 -10.44 7.13 3.95
C TYR A 130 -10.36 7.72 2.56
N LYS A 131 -9.13 7.95 2.08
CA LYS A 131 -8.85 8.29 0.68
C LYS A 131 -8.31 7.08 -0.07
N LYS A 132 -8.72 6.96 -1.32
CA LYS A 132 -8.28 5.92 -2.26
C LYS A 132 -7.38 6.53 -3.32
N PHE A 133 -6.28 5.85 -3.65
CA PHE A 133 -5.30 6.28 -4.64
C PHE A 133 -5.02 5.16 -5.63
N LEU A 134 -4.95 5.48 -6.91
CA LEU A 134 -4.54 4.54 -7.95
C LEU A 134 -3.02 4.43 -8.07
N THR A 135 -2.28 5.47 -7.68
CA THR A 135 -0.84 5.52 -7.87
C THR A 135 -0.11 5.68 -6.55
N PRO A 136 1.05 5.00 -6.37
CA PRO A 136 1.91 5.24 -5.22
C PRO A 136 2.41 6.68 -5.14
N TYR A 137 2.62 7.33 -6.30
CA TYR A 137 3.10 8.70 -6.38
C TYR A 137 2.18 9.66 -5.61
N ASP A 138 0.87 9.59 -5.88
CA ASP A 138 -0.13 10.44 -5.24
C ASP A 138 -0.35 10.05 -3.76
N MET A 139 -0.35 8.74 -3.46
CA MET A 139 -0.48 8.25 -2.10
C MET A 139 0.65 8.75 -1.20
N ILE A 140 1.90 8.75 -1.68
CA ILE A 140 3.06 9.20 -0.91
C ILE A 140 2.98 10.71 -0.65
N ALA A 141 2.59 11.51 -1.64
CA ALA A 141 2.42 12.94 -1.48
C ALA A 141 1.40 13.25 -0.37
N TYR A 142 0.25 12.57 -0.39
CA TYR A 142 -0.78 12.71 0.63
C TYR A 142 -0.32 12.24 2.02
N ILE A 143 0.42 11.14 2.11
CA ILE A 143 0.98 10.66 3.38
C ILE A 143 1.96 11.69 3.95
N ASN A 144 2.83 12.27 3.12
CA ASN A 144 3.78 13.29 3.56
C ASN A 144 3.11 14.54 4.15
N GLU A 145 1.94 14.92 3.64
CA GLU A 145 1.18 16.07 4.14
C GLU A 145 0.44 15.80 5.45
N ASN A 146 0.09 14.55 5.74
CA ASN A 146 -0.86 14.21 6.80
C ASN A 146 -0.31 13.27 7.88
N LEU A 147 0.82 12.61 7.67
CA LEU A 147 1.44 11.72 8.66
C LEU A 147 2.49 12.48 9.47
N GLU A 148 2.33 12.47 10.79
CA GLU A 148 3.29 13.05 11.72
C GLU A 148 4.05 11.95 12.47
N ASP A 149 5.29 12.27 12.91
CA ASP A 149 6.10 11.38 13.74
C ASP A 149 5.37 11.05 15.04
N GLY A 150 5.39 9.77 15.43
CA GLY A 150 4.72 9.29 16.64
C GLY A 150 3.23 8.98 16.48
N MET A 151 2.59 9.28 15.34
CA MET A 151 1.21 8.81 15.09
C MET A 151 1.15 7.29 15.13
N VAL A 152 0.12 6.74 15.80
CA VAL A 152 -0.09 5.30 15.86
C VAL A 152 -0.87 4.84 14.63
N VAL A 153 -0.23 4.00 13.84
CA VAL A 153 -0.74 3.58 12.53
C VAL A 153 -0.89 2.06 12.42
N ASN A 154 -1.72 1.64 11.50
CA ASN A 154 -1.84 0.29 11.00
C ASN A 154 -1.45 0.32 9.52
N VAL A 155 -0.32 -0.27 9.19
CA VAL A 155 0.22 -0.35 7.83
C VAL A 155 0.07 -1.77 7.32
N LYS A 156 -0.51 -1.92 6.13
CA LYS A 156 -0.69 -3.22 5.47
C LYS A 156 -0.07 -3.18 4.08
N GLY A 157 0.35 -4.33 3.63
CA GLY A 157 0.89 -4.45 2.29
C GLY A 157 1.29 -5.86 1.92
N GLN A 158 2.08 -5.97 0.88
CA GLN A 158 2.54 -7.23 0.31
C GLN A 158 4.05 -7.38 0.42
N LEU A 159 4.49 -8.62 0.62
CA LEU A 159 5.89 -9.00 0.53
C LEU A 159 6.23 -9.27 -0.95
N LYS A 160 7.12 -8.46 -1.50
CA LYS A 160 7.62 -8.61 -2.87
C LYS A 160 9.03 -9.21 -2.83
N TYR A 161 9.19 -10.32 -3.50
CA TYR A 161 10.46 -11.02 -3.59
C TYR A 161 11.12 -10.74 -4.94
N SER A 162 12.39 -10.41 -4.93
CA SER A 162 13.23 -10.31 -6.11
C SER A 162 14.53 -11.06 -5.89
N SER A 163 15.05 -11.71 -6.94
CA SER A 163 16.32 -12.39 -6.91
C SER A 163 17.24 -11.82 -7.98
N TYR A 164 18.44 -11.45 -7.59
CA TYR A 164 19.49 -11.01 -8.49
C TYR A 164 20.84 -11.62 -8.07
N GLU A 165 21.51 -12.30 -8.99
CA GLU A 165 22.81 -12.97 -8.77
C GLU A 165 22.83 -13.86 -7.51
N GLY A 166 21.74 -14.60 -7.26
CA GLY A 166 21.61 -15.51 -6.11
C GLY A 166 21.23 -14.83 -4.79
N ASN A 167 21.16 -13.49 -4.76
CA ASN A 167 20.71 -12.75 -3.58
C ASN A 167 19.20 -12.52 -3.66
N VAL A 168 18.47 -12.94 -2.63
CA VAL A 168 17.03 -12.68 -2.49
C VAL A 168 16.83 -11.42 -1.68
N LYS A 169 16.10 -10.46 -2.27
CA LYS A 169 15.65 -9.24 -1.59
C LYS A 169 14.15 -9.32 -1.35
N VAL A 170 13.73 -9.06 -0.12
CA VAL A 170 12.31 -8.97 0.27
C VAL A 170 11.98 -7.52 0.56
N ARG A 171 10.99 -6.99 -0.15
CA ARG A 171 10.44 -5.64 0.06
C ARG A 171 9.07 -5.74 0.69
N LYS A 172 8.76 -4.85 1.61
CA LYS A 172 7.45 -4.70 2.23
C LYS A 172 6.75 -3.52 1.56
N GLU A 173 5.99 -3.80 0.51
CA GLU A 173 5.31 -2.79 -0.30
C GLU A 173 3.97 -2.42 0.31
N ILE A 174 3.81 -1.14 0.69
CA ILE A 174 2.62 -0.62 1.37
C ILE A 174 1.44 -0.56 0.38
N SER A 175 0.27 -1.03 0.81
CA SER A 175 -1.01 -0.87 0.09
C SER A 175 -2.05 -0.12 0.90
N SER A 176 -1.89 -0.04 2.22
CA SER A 176 -2.80 0.70 3.10
C SER A 176 -2.06 1.26 4.31
N LEU A 177 -2.36 2.50 4.67
CA LEU A 177 -1.86 3.17 5.86
C LEU A 177 -3.00 3.93 6.53
N VAL A 178 -3.38 3.52 7.73
CA VAL A 178 -4.51 4.11 8.45
C VAL A 178 -4.18 4.32 9.93
N LEU A 179 -4.87 5.27 10.57
CA LEU A 179 -4.75 5.46 12.00
C LEU A 179 -5.15 4.17 12.74
N SER A 180 -4.35 3.76 13.69
CA SER A 180 -4.65 2.59 14.52
C SER A 180 -5.54 2.96 15.70
N LYS A 181 -6.30 1.97 16.18
CA LYS A 181 -7.05 2.03 17.44
C LYS A 181 -6.23 1.50 18.63
N ALA A 182 -4.98 1.10 18.41
CA ALA A 182 -4.09 0.68 19.49
C ALA A 182 -3.81 1.89 20.38
N ASP A 183 -4.21 1.81 21.64
CA ASP A 183 -4.14 2.89 22.63
C ASP A 183 -2.97 2.73 23.59
N ASP A 184 -2.26 1.61 23.53
CA ASP A 184 -1.05 1.37 24.29
C ASP A 184 -0.05 0.48 23.52
N ARG A 185 1.20 0.54 23.95
CA ARG A 185 2.34 -0.16 23.32
C ARG A 185 2.23 -1.69 23.34
N SER A 186 1.47 -2.27 24.27
CA SER A 186 1.28 -3.72 24.35
C SER A 186 0.50 -4.29 23.16
N LYS A 187 -0.23 -3.44 22.44
CA LYS A 187 -1.00 -3.79 21.23
C LYS A 187 -0.19 -3.65 19.94
N TYR A 188 1.03 -3.12 20.03
CA TYR A 188 1.91 -2.96 18.87
C TYR A 188 2.47 -4.31 18.44
N HIS A 189 2.49 -4.56 17.16
CA HIS A 189 2.95 -5.84 16.60
C HIS A 189 3.30 -5.75 15.11
N ALA A 190 4.05 -6.74 14.64
CA ALA A 190 4.28 -6.99 13.23
C ALA A 190 3.90 -8.44 12.90
N ASN A 191 3.06 -8.65 11.90
CA ASN A 191 2.65 -9.96 11.40
C ASN A 191 3.02 -10.11 9.93
N PHE A 192 3.55 -11.26 9.57
CA PHE A 192 3.91 -11.64 8.21
C PHE A 192 3.25 -12.97 7.88
N THR A 193 2.59 -13.05 6.71
CA THR A 193 1.84 -14.25 6.28
C THR A 193 2.26 -14.68 4.90
#